data_9b37202dcde57f3cac7a017c2c70c96c
#
_entry.id   9b37202dcde57f3cac7a017c2c70c96c
#
_cell.length_a   1.000
_cell.length_b   1.000
_cell.length_c   1.000
_cell.angle_alpha   90.00
_cell.angle_beta   90.00
_cell.angle_gamma   90.00
#
_symmetry.space_group_name_H-M   'P 1'
#
loop_
_entity.id
_entity.type
_entity.pdbx_description
1 polymer ?
#
loop_
_entity_poly.entity_id
_entity_poly.type
_entity_poly.pdbx_seq_one_letter_code
_entity_poly.pdbx_strand_id
1 'polypeptide(L)'
;GVIFAPYGPVWKQQRKFSLSTLRHFGVGRHSLEPKIIEELKFIKEEMLKHGKESFNPFPIIRNAVSNVICSMAFGRRFDYEDVEFKTMLKNMARALELSVNSYMILVNICPWLYYLPFGPFRELRKTELDITAFLKKIIAQHRDTLDAANPRDFIDMYFIHAEEEKNNKESSFNEDYLFFIIGDLFIAGTDTTSNTLLWCLLYMSLYPEVQEKVHAEIEAVLGRDKVPSLTHKAQMPFTEATIMEVQRMTAVVPLSIPRMASETAVLQGYTIPKGSVIVPNLWSVHRDPNIWEKPDEFQPSRFLDENGQLIKKEAFIPFGMGKRVCMGEQLAKMELFLIFASLMQSFTFLYPENAAKPSMEGRFGLTLAPCPFNIIALKK
;
A
#
# COMPACT_ATOMS: atom_id res chain seq x y z
N GLY A 1 2.69 -2.79 17.54
CA GLY A 1 2.82 -2.75 16.09
C GLY A 1 4.24 -2.98 15.60
N VAL A 2 4.43 -2.99 14.30
CA VAL A 2 5.74 -3.23 13.66
C VAL A 2 6.25 -2.01 12.89
N ILE A 3 5.37 -1.06 12.55
CA ILE A 3 5.75 0.15 11.79
C ILE A 3 6.48 1.14 12.69
N PHE A 4 5.86 1.55 13.79
CA PHE A 4 6.36 2.61 14.67
C PHE A 4 7.03 2.08 15.94
N ALA A 5 7.04 0.76 16.16
CA ALA A 5 7.65 0.18 17.35
C ALA A 5 9.17 0.36 17.39
N PRO A 6 9.76 0.63 18.58
CA PRO A 6 11.20 0.70 18.76
C PRO A 6 11.90 -0.59 18.32
N TYR A 7 13.13 -0.46 17.79
CA TYR A 7 13.95 -1.63 17.48
C TYR A 7 14.37 -2.35 18.76
N GLY A 8 14.07 -3.63 18.85
CA GLY A 8 14.38 -4.44 20.03
C GLY A 8 13.86 -5.88 19.89
N PRO A 9 13.94 -6.69 20.96
CA PRO A 9 13.52 -8.09 20.96
C PRO A 9 12.03 -8.24 20.58
N VAL A 10 11.16 -7.41 21.17
CA VAL A 10 9.71 -7.41 20.90
C VAL A 10 9.44 -7.16 19.40
N TRP A 11 10.03 -6.11 18.83
CA TRP A 11 9.88 -5.81 17.41
C TRP A 11 10.35 -6.97 16.52
N LYS A 12 11.48 -7.61 16.88
CA LYS A 12 12.00 -8.75 16.12
C LYS A 12 11.05 -9.93 16.15
N GLN A 13 10.47 -10.27 17.32
CA GLN A 13 9.48 -11.35 17.47
C GLN A 13 8.24 -11.07 16.61
N GLN A 14 7.65 -9.91 16.79
CA GLN A 14 6.42 -9.50 16.09
C GLN A 14 6.61 -9.44 14.57
N ARG A 15 7.74 -8.86 14.10
CA ARG A 15 8.05 -8.82 12.67
C ARG A 15 8.30 -10.21 12.07
N LYS A 16 9.04 -11.08 12.79
CA LYS A 16 9.31 -12.45 12.35
C LYS A 16 8.01 -13.23 12.19
N PHE A 17 7.16 -13.18 13.21
CA PHE A 17 5.84 -13.79 13.18
C PHE A 17 5.01 -13.25 12.01
N SER A 18 4.88 -11.95 11.88
CA SER A 18 4.08 -11.32 10.82
C SER A 18 4.53 -11.73 9.43
N LEU A 19 5.84 -11.72 9.16
CA LEU A 19 6.39 -12.17 7.87
C LEU A 19 6.12 -13.65 7.59
N SER A 20 6.27 -14.52 8.61
CA SER A 20 5.99 -15.96 8.50
C SER A 20 4.52 -16.21 8.19
N THR A 21 3.63 -15.55 8.93
CA THR A 21 2.18 -15.70 8.79
C THR A 21 1.68 -15.16 7.44
N LEU A 22 2.15 -14.00 7.00
CA LEU A 22 1.82 -13.48 5.67
C LEU A 22 2.26 -14.44 4.56
N ARG A 23 3.45 -15.06 4.68
CA ARG A 23 3.91 -16.08 3.72
C ARG A 23 3.05 -17.35 3.78
N HIS A 24 2.56 -17.74 4.96
CA HIS A 24 1.64 -18.85 5.13
C HIS A 24 0.35 -18.61 4.34
N PHE A 25 -0.20 -17.41 4.39
CA PHE A 25 -1.38 -17.01 3.63
C PHE A 25 -1.10 -16.65 2.16
N GLY A 26 0.10 -16.91 1.66
CA GLY A 26 0.42 -16.88 0.24
C GLY A 26 1.12 -15.61 -0.25
N VAL A 27 1.52 -14.70 0.63
CA VAL A 27 2.32 -13.53 0.21
C VAL A 27 3.64 -13.98 -0.43
N GLY A 28 3.87 -13.55 -1.68
CA GLY A 28 5.01 -14.00 -2.50
C GLY A 28 4.84 -15.39 -3.10
N ARG A 29 3.63 -15.95 -3.12
CA ARG A 29 3.31 -17.26 -3.70
C ARG A 29 2.07 -17.16 -4.58
N HIS A 30 1.95 -18.06 -5.55
CA HIS A 30 0.78 -18.15 -6.44
C HIS A 30 -0.54 -18.43 -5.69
N SER A 31 -0.50 -18.97 -4.49
CA SER A 31 -1.70 -19.29 -3.70
C SER A 31 -2.52 -18.06 -3.28
N LEU A 32 -1.94 -16.85 -3.31
CA LEU A 32 -2.68 -15.60 -3.04
C LEU A 32 -3.37 -15.05 -4.29
N GLU A 33 -2.90 -15.41 -5.47
CA GLU A 33 -3.40 -14.90 -6.76
C GLU A 33 -4.93 -15.02 -6.91
N PRO A 34 -5.58 -16.16 -6.55
CA PRO A 34 -7.04 -16.28 -6.64
C PRO A 34 -7.82 -15.20 -5.87
N LYS A 35 -7.31 -14.79 -4.68
CA LYS A 35 -7.95 -13.74 -3.87
C LYS A 35 -7.87 -12.36 -4.54
N ILE A 36 -6.74 -12.06 -5.20
CA ILE A 36 -6.58 -10.81 -5.97
C ILE A 36 -7.48 -10.86 -7.22
N ILE A 37 -7.54 -12.00 -7.91
CA ILE A 37 -8.36 -12.18 -9.10
C ILE A 37 -9.86 -12.09 -8.77
N GLU A 38 -10.27 -12.54 -7.59
CA GLU A 38 -11.65 -12.37 -7.12
C GLU A 38 -12.02 -10.88 -7.03
N GLU A 39 -11.18 -10.05 -6.40
CA GLU A 39 -11.43 -8.61 -6.31
C GLU A 39 -11.39 -7.91 -7.68
N LEU A 40 -10.63 -8.42 -8.64
CA LEU A 40 -10.62 -7.89 -10.00
C LEU A 40 -11.99 -7.96 -10.70
N LYS A 41 -12.81 -8.97 -10.39
CA LYS A 41 -14.18 -9.07 -10.91
C LYS A 41 -15.02 -7.88 -10.43
N PHE A 42 -14.97 -7.59 -9.14
CA PHE A 42 -15.70 -6.46 -8.54
C PHE A 42 -15.21 -5.11 -9.07
N ILE A 43 -13.90 -4.91 -9.21
CA ILE A 43 -13.36 -3.67 -9.80
C ILE A 43 -13.91 -3.47 -11.22
N LYS A 44 -13.85 -4.51 -12.06
CA LYS A 44 -14.32 -4.43 -13.45
C LYS A 44 -15.83 -4.19 -13.53
N GLU A 45 -16.61 -4.87 -12.72
CA GLU A 45 -18.07 -4.68 -12.64
C GLU A 45 -18.42 -3.25 -12.23
N GLU A 46 -17.76 -2.71 -11.19
CA GLU A 46 -17.98 -1.33 -10.75
C GLU A 46 -17.60 -0.30 -11.84
N MET A 47 -16.44 -0.47 -12.50
CA MET A 47 -16.05 0.42 -13.58
C MET A 47 -17.00 0.37 -14.77
N LEU A 48 -17.51 -0.82 -15.12
CA LEU A 48 -18.46 -1.00 -16.23
C LEU A 48 -19.81 -0.31 -16.01
N LYS A 49 -20.24 -0.10 -14.76
CA LYS A 49 -21.48 0.63 -14.45
C LYS A 49 -21.47 2.07 -14.97
N HIS A 50 -20.29 2.66 -15.09
CA HIS A 50 -20.15 4.05 -15.55
C HIS A 50 -20.19 4.19 -17.08
N GLY A 51 -20.04 3.11 -17.85
CA GLY A 51 -20.08 3.13 -19.31
C GLY A 51 -19.02 4.08 -19.90
N LYS A 52 -19.48 5.14 -20.59
CA LYS A 52 -18.63 6.18 -21.17
C LYS A 52 -18.54 7.46 -20.31
N GLU A 53 -19.19 7.47 -19.16
CA GLU A 53 -19.18 8.61 -18.27
C GLU A 53 -17.89 8.65 -17.44
N SER A 54 -17.47 9.85 -17.10
CA SER A 54 -16.32 10.02 -16.21
C SER A 54 -16.70 9.75 -14.77
N PHE A 55 -15.84 9.05 -14.03
CA PHE A 55 -16.06 8.70 -12.64
C PHE A 55 -14.80 8.83 -11.80
N ASN A 56 -14.97 8.90 -10.50
CA ASN A 56 -13.89 8.92 -9.53
C ASN A 56 -13.42 7.48 -9.21
N PRO A 57 -12.19 7.07 -9.57
CA PRO A 57 -11.70 5.71 -9.35
C PRO A 57 -11.30 5.41 -7.90
N PHE A 58 -11.15 6.43 -7.04
CA PHE A 58 -10.62 6.28 -5.68
C PHE A 58 -11.38 5.27 -4.81
N PRO A 59 -12.72 5.31 -4.71
CA PRO A 59 -13.45 4.35 -3.89
C PRO A 59 -13.29 2.91 -4.38
N ILE A 60 -13.35 2.70 -5.69
CA ILE A 60 -13.28 1.37 -6.32
C ILE A 60 -11.92 0.73 -6.02
N ILE A 61 -10.84 1.44 -6.32
CA ILE A 61 -9.47 0.92 -6.12
C ILE A 61 -9.17 0.72 -4.64
N ARG A 62 -9.57 1.66 -3.77
CA ARG A 62 -9.33 1.55 -2.33
C ARG A 62 -10.09 0.37 -1.71
N ASN A 63 -11.35 0.18 -2.06
CA ASN A 63 -12.15 -0.96 -1.59
C ASN A 63 -11.51 -2.30 -1.98
N ALA A 64 -11.09 -2.43 -3.23
CA ALA A 64 -10.50 -3.67 -3.73
C ALA A 64 -9.17 -4.01 -3.03
N VAL A 65 -8.23 -3.06 -2.98
CA VAL A 65 -6.94 -3.26 -2.31
C VAL A 65 -7.15 -3.57 -0.82
N SER A 66 -8.07 -2.87 -0.16
CA SER A 66 -8.41 -3.14 1.24
C SER A 66 -8.95 -4.56 1.44
N ASN A 67 -9.79 -5.05 0.52
CA ASN A 67 -10.37 -6.38 0.61
C ASN A 67 -9.33 -7.50 0.45
N VAL A 68 -8.30 -7.31 -0.35
CA VAL A 68 -7.18 -8.27 -0.39
C VAL A 68 -6.54 -8.39 0.99
N ILE A 69 -6.24 -7.26 1.66
CA ILE A 69 -5.71 -7.26 3.03
C ILE A 69 -6.71 -7.90 4.00
N CYS A 70 -8.00 -7.52 3.94
CA CYS A 70 -9.04 -8.07 4.80
C CYS A 70 -9.17 -9.58 4.66
N SER A 71 -9.05 -10.11 3.45
CA SER A 71 -9.11 -11.54 3.20
C SER A 71 -7.97 -12.35 3.86
N MET A 72 -6.83 -11.69 4.15
CA MET A 72 -5.70 -12.31 4.83
C MET A 72 -5.70 -12.01 6.33
N ALA A 73 -6.07 -10.78 6.71
CA ALA A 73 -6.00 -10.34 8.10
C ALA A 73 -7.25 -10.69 8.90
N PHE A 74 -8.43 -10.67 8.26
CA PHE A 74 -9.76 -10.86 8.87
C PHE A 74 -10.51 -12.07 8.30
N GLY A 75 -9.91 -12.84 7.40
CA GLY A 75 -10.49 -14.03 6.78
C GLY A 75 -11.73 -13.79 5.89
N ARG A 76 -12.06 -12.54 5.61
CA ARG A 76 -13.23 -12.17 4.80
C ARG A 76 -13.02 -10.90 3.98
N ARG A 77 -13.82 -10.77 2.92
CA ARG A 77 -13.98 -9.50 2.20
C ARG A 77 -15.21 -8.73 2.73
N PHE A 78 -15.26 -7.45 2.46
CA PHE A 78 -16.40 -6.57 2.73
C PHE A 78 -17.07 -6.15 1.43
N ASP A 79 -18.39 -5.98 1.47
CA ASP A 79 -19.14 -5.42 0.36
C ASP A 79 -18.74 -3.96 0.13
N TYR A 80 -18.69 -3.53 -1.14
CA TYR A 80 -18.35 -2.15 -1.49
C TYR A 80 -19.42 -1.16 -1.01
N GLU A 81 -20.64 -1.62 -0.74
CA GLU A 81 -21.73 -0.81 -0.17
C GLU A 81 -21.79 -0.86 1.37
N ASP A 82 -20.96 -1.67 2.03
CA ASP A 82 -20.89 -1.72 3.49
C ASP A 82 -20.54 -0.36 4.10
N VAL A 83 -21.48 0.23 4.82
CA VAL A 83 -21.36 1.59 5.39
C VAL A 83 -20.30 1.65 6.49
N GLU A 84 -20.18 0.61 7.32
CA GLU A 84 -19.20 0.54 8.40
C GLU A 84 -17.78 0.48 7.81
N PHE A 85 -17.59 -0.35 6.79
CA PHE A 85 -16.32 -0.47 6.09
C PHE A 85 -15.93 0.80 5.32
N LYS A 86 -16.84 1.40 4.57
CA LYS A 86 -16.64 2.70 3.91
C LYS A 86 -16.23 3.79 4.89
N THR A 87 -16.90 3.84 6.05
CA THR A 87 -16.60 4.81 7.10
C THR A 87 -15.19 4.58 7.68
N MET A 88 -14.83 3.31 7.90
CA MET A 88 -13.50 2.92 8.37
C MET A 88 -12.42 3.35 7.38
N LEU A 89 -12.58 3.08 6.08
CA LEU A 89 -11.62 3.49 5.05
C LEU A 89 -11.47 5.01 4.94
N LYS A 90 -12.57 5.75 5.06
CA LYS A 90 -12.56 7.21 5.08
C LYS A 90 -11.82 7.75 6.31
N ASN A 91 -12.11 7.20 7.49
CA ASN A 91 -11.46 7.59 8.73
C ASN A 91 -9.96 7.30 8.70
N MET A 92 -9.56 6.16 8.14
CA MET A 92 -8.15 5.80 8.00
C MET A 92 -7.39 6.78 7.08
N ALA A 93 -7.95 7.08 5.91
CA ALA A 93 -7.35 8.07 5.01
C ALA A 93 -7.20 9.43 5.69
N ARG A 94 -8.22 9.85 6.45
CA ARG A 94 -8.20 11.10 7.18
C ARG A 94 -7.18 11.10 8.31
N ALA A 95 -7.03 10.00 9.04
CA ALA A 95 -6.00 9.86 10.07
C ALA A 95 -4.58 10.02 9.49
N LEU A 96 -4.32 9.43 8.32
CA LEU A 96 -3.03 9.55 7.64
C LEU A 96 -2.75 10.99 7.16
N GLU A 97 -3.75 11.70 6.66
CA GLU A 97 -3.63 13.12 6.32
C GLU A 97 -3.34 13.98 7.57
N LEU A 98 -4.06 13.73 8.66
CA LEU A 98 -3.87 14.48 9.92
C LEU A 98 -2.51 14.19 10.57
N SER A 99 -1.98 12.97 10.42
CA SER A 99 -0.75 12.53 11.08
C SER A 99 0.52 13.30 10.65
N VAL A 100 0.52 13.91 9.48
CA VAL A 100 1.65 14.72 8.96
C VAL A 100 1.36 16.22 9.00
N ASN A 101 0.21 16.61 9.50
CA ASN A 101 -0.15 18.01 9.62
C ASN A 101 0.69 18.70 10.72
N SER A 102 0.92 20.00 10.56
CA SER A 102 1.63 20.85 11.56
C SER A 102 1.04 20.73 12.97
N TYR A 103 -0.25 20.42 13.11
CA TYR A 103 -0.89 20.17 14.40
C TYR A 103 -0.32 18.96 15.13
N MET A 104 0.12 17.92 14.43
CA MET A 104 0.76 16.76 15.07
C MET A 104 2.15 17.10 15.61
N ILE A 105 2.87 18.02 15.00
CA ILE A 105 4.11 18.54 15.55
C ILE A 105 3.83 19.20 16.90
N LEU A 106 2.75 19.99 16.99
CA LEU A 106 2.32 20.62 18.25
C LEU A 106 1.93 19.58 19.30
N VAL A 107 1.22 18.50 18.92
CA VAL A 107 0.88 17.42 19.87
C VAL A 107 2.13 16.69 20.35
N ASN A 108 3.14 16.50 19.51
CA ASN A 108 4.40 15.88 19.92
C ASN A 108 5.19 16.75 20.92
N ILE A 109 5.08 18.07 20.82
CA ILE A 109 5.72 19.02 21.75
C ILE A 109 4.87 19.19 23.03
N CYS A 110 3.56 19.30 22.87
CA CYS A 110 2.58 19.53 23.94
C CYS A 110 1.48 18.45 23.90
N PRO A 111 1.71 17.23 24.45
CA PRO A 111 0.78 16.08 24.32
C PRO A 111 -0.64 16.35 24.84
N TRP A 112 -0.83 17.27 25.78
CA TRP A 112 -2.13 17.63 26.30
C TRP A 112 -3.07 18.26 25.26
N LEU A 113 -2.53 18.83 24.16
CA LEU A 113 -3.32 19.37 23.05
C LEU A 113 -4.22 18.32 22.39
N TYR A 114 -3.80 17.05 22.40
CA TYR A 114 -4.61 15.93 21.90
C TYR A 114 -6.00 15.84 22.54
N TYR A 115 -6.12 16.27 23.81
CA TYR A 115 -7.36 16.19 24.58
C TYR A 115 -8.29 17.38 24.37
N LEU A 116 -7.89 18.39 23.60
CA LEU A 116 -8.75 19.54 23.32
C LEU A 116 -10.05 19.11 22.59
N PRO A 117 -11.22 19.64 23.00
CA PRO A 117 -12.51 19.19 22.46
C PRO A 117 -12.92 19.84 21.14
N PHE A 118 -12.00 20.52 20.45
CA PHE A 118 -12.27 21.29 19.22
C PHE A 118 -11.17 21.13 18.17
N GLY A 119 -11.49 21.58 16.93
CA GLY A 119 -10.56 21.63 15.81
C GLY A 119 -9.99 20.27 15.42
N PRO A 120 -8.78 20.25 14.85
CA PRO A 120 -8.14 19.03 14.32
C PRO A 120 -7.84 18.00 15.42
N PHE A 121 -7.65 18.40 16.67
CA PHE A 121 -7.39 17.51 17.80
C PHE A 121 -8.61 16.64 18.12
N ARG A 122 -9.81 17.24 18.11
CA ARG A 122 -11.06 16.48 18.28
C ARG A 122 -11.29 15.53 17.12
N GLU A 123 -11.02 15.99 15.90
CA GLU A 123 -11.19 15.18 14.69
C GLU A 123 -10.25 13.96 14.72
N LEU A 124 -8.95 14.18 15.01
CA LEU A 124 -7.97 13.11 15.12
C LEU A 124 -8.40 12.06 16.16
N ARG A 125 -8.75 12.50 17.36
CA ARG A 125 -9.18 11.60 18.43
C ARG A 125 -10.44 10.82 18.07
N LYS A 126 -11.43 11.47 17.45
CA LYS A 126 -12.65 10.78 16.99
C LYS A 126 -12.30 9.71 15.96
N THR A 127 -11.48 10.05 14.98
CA THR A 127 -11.03 9.13 13.93
C THR A 127 -10.30 7.92 14.51
N GLU A 128 -9.39 8.14 15.48
CA GLU A 128 -8.70 7.04 16.17
C GLU A 128 -9.65 6.15 16.97
N LEU A 129 -10.62 6.74 17.68
CA LEU A 129 -11.62 5.98 18.44
C LEU A 129 -12.49 5.12 17.53
N ASP A 130 -12.95 5.65 16.41
CA ASP A 130 -13.78 4.92 15.45
C ASP A 130 -13.01 3.74 14.84
N ILE A 131 -11.74 3.97 14.43
CA ILE A 131 -10.86 2.91 13.92
C ILE A 131 -10.61 1.84 15.00
N THR A 132 -10.33 2.27 16.22
CA THR A 132 -10.09 1.39 17.35
C THR A 132 -11.30 0.51 17.63
N ALA A 133 -12.50 1.09 17.64
CA ALA A 133 -13.74 0.35 17.88
C ALA A 133 -13.98 -0.71 16.81
N PHE A 134 -13.75 -0.38 15.53
CA PHE A 134 -13.88 -1.31 14.41
C PHE A 134 -12.91 -2.50 14.54
N LEU A 135 -11.63 -2.23 14.77
CA LEU A 135 -10.62 -3.30 14.87
C LEU A 135 -10.83 -4.18 16.12
N LYS A 136 -11.16 -3.59 17.26
CA LYS A 136 -11.46 -4.37 18.48
C LYS A 136 -12.69 -5.27 18.32
N LYS A 137 -13.73 -4.79 17.62
CA LYS A 137 -14.90 -5.59 17.29
C LYS A 137 -14.51 -6.85 16.48
N ILE A 138 -13.67 -6.69 15.45
CA ILE A 138 -13.19 -7.82 14.64
C ILE A 138 -12.37 -8.79 15.47
N ILE A 139 -11.42 -8.31 16.27
CA ILE A 139 -10.56 -9.15 17.12
C ILE A 139 -11.41 -9.94 18.13
N ALA A 140 -12.41 -9.30 18.76
CA ALA A 140 -13.32 -9.97 19.69
C ALA A 140 -14.13 -11.09 18.99
N GLN A 141 -14.66 -10.83 17.79
CA GLN A 141 -15.38 -11.83 17.01
C GLN A 141 -14.49 -13.06 16.69
N HIS A 142 -13.20 -12.84 16.36
CA HIS A 142 -12.26 -13.94 16.11
C HIS A 142 -11.98 -14.76 17.36
N ARG A 143 -11.76 -14.11 18.50
CA ARG A 143 -11.55 -14.79 19.78
C ARG A 143 -12.73 -15.69 20.14
N ASP A 144 -13.97 -15.19 19.97
CA ASP A 144 -15.19 -15.92 20.31
C ASP A 144 -15.46 -17.10 19.37
N THR A 145 -14.90 -17.10 18.17
CA THR A 145 -15.13 -18.09 17.10
C THR A 145 -13.86 -18.85 16.68
N LEU A 146 -12.79 -18.76 17.48
CA LEU A 146 -11.51 -19.40 17.16
C LEU A 146 -11.64 -20.92 17.08
N ASP A 147 -11.23 -21.48 15.94
CA ASP A 147 -10.96 -22.91 15.80
C ASP A 147 -9.45 -23.11 15.58
N ALA A 148 -8.76 -23.56 16.61
CA ALA A 148 -7.31 -23.75 16.57
C ALA A 148 -6.85 -24.83 15.56
N ALA A 149 -7.74 -25.75 15.18
CA ALA A 149 -7.43 -26.78 14.17
C ALA A 149 -7.49 -26.24 12.73
N ASN A 150 -8.27 -25.18 12.50
CA ASN A 150 -8.50 -24.62 11.17
C ASN A 150 -8.38 -23.07 11.18
N PRO A 151 -7.17 -22.51 11.33
CA PRO A 151 -6.98 -21.06 11.35
C PRO A 151 -7.36 -20.43 10.01
N ARG A 152 -8.24 -19.42 10.05
CA ARG A 152 -8.82 -18.78 8.88
C ARG A 152 -7.92 -17.69 8.29
N ASP A 153 -7.18 -16.99 9.17
CA ASP A 153 -6.51 -15.73 8.87
C ASP A 153 -5.38 -15.41 9.86
N PHE A 154 -4.83 -14.19 9.71
CA PHE A 154 -3.74 -13.71 10.54
C PHE A 154 -4.12 -13.61 12.02
N ILE A 155 -5.34 -13.19 12.36
CA ILE A 155 -5.81 -13.03 13.74
C ILE A 155 -5.86 -14.39 14.43
N ASP A 156 -6.45 -15.40 13.79
CA ASP A 156 -6.51 -16.75 14.31
C ASP A 156 -5.10 -17.32 14.58
N MET A 157 -4.19 -17.19 13.62
CA MET A 157 -2.80 -17.62 13.76
C MET A 157 -2.08 -16.91 14.92
N TYR A 158 -2.38 -15.63 15.13
CA TYR A 158 -1.81 -14.89 16.24
C TYR A 158 -2.30 -15.39 17.59
N PHE A 159 -3.60 -15.64 17.74
CA PHE A 159 -4.17 -16.20 18.96
C PHE A 159 -3.60 -17.58 19.29
N ILE A 160 -3.47 -18.44 18.29
CA ILE A 160 -2.89 -19.79 18.45
C ILE A 160 -1.45 -19.66 18.95
N HIS A 161 -0.64 -18.82 18.29
CA HIS A 161 0.75 -18.61 18.67
C HIS A 161 0.90 -17.96 20.06
N ALA A 162 0.03 -17.03 20.41
CA ALA A 162 0.02 -16.40 21.74
C ALA A 162 -0.29 -17.44 22.85
N GLU A 163 -1.20 -18.40 22.58
CA GLU A 163 -1.50 -19.49 23.51
C GLU A 163 -0.33 -20.47 23.65
N GLU A 164 0.36 -20.80 22.54
CA GLU A 164 1.57 -21.63 22.57
C GLU A 164 2.67 -20.99 23.42
N GLU A 165 2.84 -19.66 23.30
CA GLU A 165 3.88 -18.89 23.97
C GLU A 165 3.48 -18.40 25.39
N LYS A 166 2.31 -18.71 25.90
CA LYS A 166 1.79 -18.15 27.17
C LYS A 166 2.67 -18.39 28.39
N ASN A 167 3.43 -19.47 28.41
CA ASN A 167 4.35 -19.81 29.50
C ASN A 167 5.78 -19.26 29.29
N ASN A 168 6.06 -18.67 28.15
CA ASN A 168 7.33 -18.06 27.83
C ASN A 168 7.37 -16.62 28.37
N LYS A 169 8.17 -16.38 29.42
CA LYS A 169 8.31 -15.06 30.05
C LYS A 169 8.91 -13.98 29.12
N GLU A 170 9.59 -14.38 28.05
CA GLU A 170 10.16 -13.48 27.06
C GLU A 170 9.22 -13.22 25.87
N SER A 171 8.05 -13.87 25.84
CA SER A 171 7.06 -13.70 24.81
C SER A 171 6.42 -12.31 24.86
N SER A 172 6.28 -11.70 23.69
CA SER A 172 5.59 -10.41 23.54
C SER A 172 4.18 -10.57 22.93
N PHE A 173 3.70 -11.81 22.78
CA PHE A 173 2.41 -12.08 22.12
C PHE A 173 1.25 -11.88 23.09
N ASN A 174 0.46 -10.83 22.84
CA ASN A 174 -0.75 -10.50 23.58
C ASN A 174 -1.71 -9.70 22.67
N GLU A 175 -2.94 -9.50 23.15
CA GLU A 175 -4.00 -8.85 22.37
C GLU A 175 -3.71 -7.38 22.04
N ASP A 176 -2.99 -6.65 22.90
CA ASP A 176 -2.62 -5.26 22.61
C ASP A 176 -1.65 -5.18 21.44
N TYR A 177 -0.66 -6.08 21.37
CA TYR A 177 0.23 -6.14 20.22
C TYR A 177 -0.49 -6.60 18.95
N LEU A 178 -1.42 -7.55 19.05
CA LEU A 178 -2.28 -7.97 17.94
C LEU A 178 -3.03 -6.77 17.36
N PHE A 179 -3.70 -6.01 18.22
CA PHE A 179 -4.43 -4.81 17.80
C PHE A 179 -3.57 -3.85 16.97
N PHE A 180 -2.37 -3.52 17.46
CA PHE A 180 -1.46 -2.63 16.73
C PHE A 180 -0.94 -3.24 15.43
N ILE A 181 -0.68 -4.56 15.37
CA ILE A 181 -0.20 -5.19 14.15
C ILE A 181 -1.29 -5.22 13.08
N ILE A 182 -2.52 -5.56 13.46
CA ILE A 182 -3.66 -5.56 12.54
C ILE A 182 -3.91 -4.16 11.99
N GLY A 183 -3.84 -3.13 12.85
CA GLY A 183 -3.89 -1.74 12.40
C GLY A 183 -2.77 -1.38 11.43
N ASP A 184 -1.52 -1.76 11.74
CA ASP A 184 -0.36 -1.55 10.87
C ASP A 184 -0.53 -2.23 9.51
N LEU A 185 -0.95 -3.50 9.47
CA LEU A 185 -1.14 -4.27 8.24
C LEU A 185 -2.24 -3.65 7.37
N PHE A 186 -3.37 -3.30 7.99
CA PHE A 186 -4.52 -2.76 7.28
C PHE A 186 -4.20 -1.38 6.69
N ILE A 187 -3.64 -0.46 7.48
CA ILE A 187 -3.28 0.88 7.03
C ILE A 187 -2.21 0.82 5.93
N ALA A 188 -1.11 0.11 6.19
CA ALA A 188 0.00 0.06 5.26
C ALA A 188 -0.36 -0.61 3.94
N GLY A 189 -1.10 -1.73 3.99
CA GLY A 189 -1.46 -2.48 2.80
C GLY A 189 -2.54 -1.80 1.96
N THR A 190 -3.45 -1.05 2.57
CA THR A 190 -4.52 -0.36 1.86
C THR A 190 -4.05 0.90 1.15
N ASP A 191 -3.45 1.83 1.88
CA ASP A 191 -3.25 3.20 1.36
C ASP A 191 -2.10 3.27 0.34
N THR A 192 -1.01 2.56 0.57
CA THR A 192 0.17 2.60 -0.32
C THR A 192 -0.11 1.99 -1.69
N THR A 193 -0.68 0.80 -1.74
CA THR A 193 -0.98 0.08 -2.97
C THR A 193 -2.10 0.76 -3.76
N SER A 194 -3.17 1.21 -3.08
CA SER A 194 -4.25 1.95 -3.76
C SER A 194 -3.76 3.27 -4.35
N ASN A 195 -2.96 4.05 -3.62
CA ASN A 195 -2.40 5.30 -4.18
C ASN A 195 -1.47 5.03 -5.37
N THR A 196 -0.65 3.97 -5.34
CA THR A 196 0.19 3.58 -6.48
C THR A 196 -0.66 3.22 -7.70
N LEU A 197 -1.72 2.42 -7.53
CA LEU A 197 -2.64 2.08 -8.63
C LEU A 197 -3.38 3.30 -9.18
N LEU A 198 -3.83 4.19 -8.31
CA LEU A 198 -4.46 5.44 -8.73
C LEU A 198 -3.51 6.32 -9.54
N TRP A 199 -2.24 6.40 -9.14
CA TRP A 199 -1.21 7.05 -9.94
C TRP A 199 -1.01 6.34 -11.29
N CYS A 200 -0.96 5.00 -11.31
CA CYS A 200 -0.88 4.26 -12.57
C CYS A 200 -2.04 4.60 -13.51
N LEU A 201 -3.28 4.62 -13.02
CA LEU A 201 -4.45 4.97 -13.84
C LEU A 201 -4.39 6.41 -14.35
N LEU A 202 -3.96 7.34 -13.49
CA LEU A 202 -3.79 8.74 -13.89
C LEU A 202 -2.72 8.88 -14.98
N TYR A 203 -1.53 8.25 -14.81
CA TYR A 203 -0.48 8.28 -15.83
C TYR A 203 -0.95 7.65 -17.15
N MET A 204 -1.64 6.51 -17.11
CA MET A 204 -2.17 5.89 -18.34
C MET A 204 -3.17 6.80 -19.05
N SER A 205 -4.02 7.51 -18.33
CA SER A 205 -4.99 8.44 -18.94
C SER A 205 -4.34 9.69 -19.54
N LEU A 206 -3.14 10.06 -19.07
CA LEU A 206 -2.40 11.26 -19.54
C LEU A 206 -1.32 10.94 -20.58
N TYR A 207 -0.87 9.68 -20.68
CA TYR A 207 0.18 9.22 -21.58
C TYR A 207 -0.33 8.09 -22.47
N PRO A 208 -1.21 8.41 -23.46
CA PRO A 208 -1.86 7.40 -24.31
C PRO A 208 -0.85 6.55 -25.10
N GLU A 209 0.29 7.12 -25.50
CA GLU A 209 1.34 6.39 -26.22
C GLU A 209 2.01 5.32 -25.36
N VAL A 210 2.11 5.53 -24.04
CA VAL A 210 2.59 4.51 -23.10
C VAL A 210 1.51 3.47 -22.87
N GLN A 211 0.27 3.89 -22.70
CA GLN A 211 -0.87 3.01 -22.55
C GLN A 211 -1.02 2.05 -23.75
N GLU A 212 -0.85 2.54 -24.99
CA GLU A 212 -0.88 1.71 -26.20
C GLU A 212 0.20 0.64 -26.21
N LYS A 213 1.43 0.96 -25.77
CA LYS A 213 2.51 -0.04 -25.66
C LYS A 213 2.21 -1.09 -24.61
N VAL A 214 1.66 -0.70 -23.46
CA VAL A 214 1.20 -1.64 -22.42
C VAL A 214 0.09 -2.55 -22.98
N HIS A 215 -0.87 -1.99 -23.71
CA HIS A 215 -1.94 -2.75 -24.34
C HIS A 215 -1.38 -3.76 -25.34
N ALA A 216 -0.46 -3.35 -26.20
CA ALA A 216 0.16 -4.21 -27.22
C ALA A 216 0.92 -5.37 -26.59
N GLU A 217 1.68 -5.14 -25.52
CA GLU A 217 2.41 -6.19 -24.80
C GLU A 217 1.45 -7.19 -24.14
N ILE A 218 0.42 -6.69 -23.45
CA ILE A 218 -0.59 -7.54 -22.78
C ILE A 218 -1.34 -8.38 -23.83
N GLU A 219 -1.73 -7.79 -24.96
CA GLU A 219 -2.44 -8.51 -26.02
C GLU A 219 -1.55 -9.59 -26.68
N ALA A 220 -0.27 -9.31 -26.86
CA ALA A 220 0.69 -10.28 -27.40
C ALA A 220 0.89 -11.48 -26.48
N VAL A 221 0.89 -11.28 -25.14
CA VAL A 221 1.16 -12.35 -24.17
C VAL A 221 -0.10 -13.11 -23.78
N LEU A 222 -1.22 -12.42 -23.56
CA LEU A 222 -2.46 -12.99 -23.03
C LEU A 222 -3.56 -13.15 -24.08
N GLY A 223 -3.55 -12.37 -25.14
CA GLY A 223 -4.74 -12.20 -25.96
C GLY A 223 -5.86 -11.54 -25.18
N ARG A 224 -7.11 -11.79 -25.60
CA ARG A 224 -8.30 -11.17 -24.97
C ARG A 224 -8.89 -11.99 -23.82
N ASP A 225 -8.69 -13.30 -23.84
CA ASP A 225 -9.45 -14.25 -23.01
C ASP A 225 -8.70 -14.74 -21.77
N LYS A 226 -7.36 -14.75 -21.80
CA LYS A 226 -6.57 -15.26 -20.68
C LYS A 226 -6.50 -14.23 -19.57
N VAL A 227 -6.82 -14.66 -18.35
CA VAL A 227 -6.66 -13.85 -17.15
C VAL A 227 -5.15 -13.64 -16.86
N PRO A 228 -4.71 -12.41 -16.56
CA PRO A 228 -3.35 -12.18 -16.10
C PRO A 228 -3.00 -13.03 -14.88
N SER A 229 -1.79 -13.58 -14.87
CA SER A 229 -1.23 -14.39 -13.79
C SER A 229 0.20 -13.94 -13.52
N LEU A 230 0.70 -14.17 -12.32
CA LEU A 230 2.09 -13.87 -11.96
C LEU A 230 3.10 -14.63 -12.84
N THR A 231 2.71 -15.76 -13.44
CA THR A 231 3.54 -16.49 -14.39
C THR A 231 3.80 -15.73 -15.68
N HIS A 232 2.92 -14.79 -16.04
CA HIS A 232 3.07 -13.96 -17.23
C HIS A 232 3.97 -12.73 -16.99
N LYS A 233 4.24 -12.40 -15.73
CA LYS A 233 4.97 -11.16 -15.35
C LYS A 233 6.32 -11.04 -16.06
N ALA A 234 7.10 -12.11 -16.13
CA ALA A 234 8.39 -12.13 -16.82
C ALA A 234 8.30 -11.90 -18.34
N GLN A 235 7.11 -12.11 -18.92
CA GLN A 235 6.84 -11.93 -20.34
C GLN A 235 6.29 -10.51 -20.66
N MET A 236 6.12 -9.68 -19.63
CA MET A 236 5.56 -8.31 -19.73
C MET A 236 6.52 -7.26 -19.16
N PRO A 237 7.75 -7.17 -19.67
CA PRO A 237 8.77 -6.27 -19.13
C PRO A 237 8.40 -4.78 -19.25
N PHE A 238 7.72 -4.37 -20.33
CA PHE A 238 7.30 -2.96 -20.49
C PHE A 238 6.18 -2.58 -19.53
N THR A 239 5.23 -3.48 -19.29
CA THR A 239 4.15 -3.30 -18.29
C THR A 239 4.74 -3.16 -16.89
N GLU A 240 5.69 -4.02 -16.53
CA GLU A 240 6.39 -3.93 -15.24
C GLU A 240 7.23 -2.65 -15.14
N ALA A 241 7.98 -2.29 -16.20
CA ALA A 241 8.75 -1.07 -16.27
C ALA A 241 7.85 0.19 -16.11
N THR A 242 6.63 0.14 -16.64
CA THR A 242 5.65 1.22 -16.48
C THR A 242 5.22 1.38 -15.02
N ILE A 243 4.94 0.29 -14.31
CA ILE A 243 4.63 0.33 -12.87
C ILE A 243 5.83 0.86 -12.08
N MET A 244 7.04 0.39 -12.39
CA MET A 244 8.27 0.85 -11.71
C MET A 244 8.52 2.33 -11.94
N GLU A 245 8.29 2.85 -13.15
CA GLU A 245 8.48 4.28 -13.45
C GLU A 245 7.44 5.14 -12.73
N VAL A 246 6.18 4.70 -12.63
CA VAL A 246 5.18 5.38 -11.81
C VAL A 246 5.63 5.40 -10.35
N GLN A 247 6.12 4.29 -9.80
CA GLN A 247 6.63 4.24 -8.42
C GLN A 247 7.83 5.17 -8.21
N ARG A 248 8.74 5.29 -9.18
CA ARG A 248 9.87 6.21 -9.13
C ARG A 248 9.39 7.67 -9.12
N MET A 249 8.52 8.01 -10.07
CA MET A 249 8.01 9.38 -10.25
C MET A 249 7.20 9.87 -9.05
N THR A 250 6.42 9.01 -8.44
CA THR A 250 5.50 9.39 -7.36
C THR A 250 6.10 9.20 -5.98
N ALA A 251 7.02 8.23 -5.81
CA ALA A 251 7.60 7.89 -4.52
C ALA A 251 6.53 7.91 -3.41
N VAL A 252 5.56 6.99 -3.48
CA VAL A 252 4.33 7.02 -2.64
C VAL A 252 4.58 7.21 -1.14
N VAL A 253 5.76 6.82 -0.63
CA VAL A 253 6.21 7.17 0.73
C VAL A 253 7.50 7.99 0.64
N PRO A 254 7.41 9.29 0.26
CA PRO A 254 8.56 10.07 -0.21
C PRO A 254 9.64 10.28 0.86
N LEU A 255 9.24 10.39 2.12
CA LEU A 255 10.14 10.57 3.26
C LEU A 255 10.34 9.28 4.07
N SER A 256 9.94 8.13 3.51
CA SER A 256 9.93 6.86 4.25
C SER A 256 9.18 6.97 5.58
N ILE A 257 9.26 5.96 6.43
CA ILE A 257 8.87 6.10 7.83
C ILE A 257 10.10 6.56 8.61
N PRO A 258 10.01 7.64 9.42
CA PRO A 258 11.12 8.13 10.22
C PRO A 258 11.75 7.03 11.07
N ARG A 259 13.07 7.07 11.22
CA ARG A 259 13.87 6.13 12.00
C ARG A 259 14.40 6.83 13.25
N MET A 260 14.66 6.06 14.29
CA MET A 260 15.36 6.55 15.46
C MET A 260 16.70 5.81 15.60
N ALA A 261 17.80 6.53 15.79
CA ALA A 261 19.09 5.96 16.03
C ALA A 261 19.08 5.19 17.36
N SER A 262 19.28 3.87 17.31
CA SER A 262 19.30 3.01 18.51
C SER A 262 20.59 3.16 19.33
N GLU A 263 21.64 3.64 18.70
CA GLU A 263 22.95 3.92 19.28
C GLU A 263 23.61 5.07 18.51
N THR A 264 24.65 5.67 19.09
CA THR A 264 25.44 6.70 18.39
C THR A 264 26.20 6.06 17.24
N ALA A 265 26.10 6.63 16.05
CA ALA A 265 26.75 6.14 14.84
C ALA A 265 27.45 7.28 14.10
N VAL A 266 28.41 6.92 13.24
CA VAL A 266 29.08 7.86 12.33
C VAL A 266 28.67 7.52 10.90
N LEU A 267 28.17 8.52 10.17
CA LEU A 267 27.80 8.42 8.77
C LEU A 267 28.52 9.50 7.98
N GLN A 268 29.37 9.10 7.04
CA GLN A 268 30.18 10.02 6.20
C GLN A 268 30.88 11.12 7.02
N GLY A 269 31.46 10.78 8.17
CA GLY A 269 32.15 11.71 9.06
C GLY A 269 31.26 12.51 10.04
N TYR A 270 29.94 12.44 9.89
CA TYR A 270 29.01 13.10 10.81
C TYR A 270 28.61 12.15 11.94
N THR A 271 28.71 12.63 13.18
CA THR A 271 28.24 11.89 14.35
C THR A 271 26.73 12.06 14.49
N ILE A 272 26.00 10.95 14.48
CA ILE A 272 24.55 10.87 14.71
C ILE A 272 24.33 10.34 16.13
N PRO A 273 23.90 11.16 17.09
CA PRO A 273 23.67 10.72 18.45
C PRO A 273 22.55 9.68 18.54
N LYS A 274 22.63 8.80 19.54
CA LYS A 274 21.51 7.95 19.94
C LYS A 274 20.26 8.77 20.18
N GLY A 275 19.10 8.29 19.70
CA GLY A 275 17.82 8.96 19.82
C GLY A 275 17.54 10.02 18.75
N SER A 276 18.51 10.33 17.87
CA SER A 276 18.26 11.20 16.71
C SER A 276 17.19 10.61 15.79
N VAL A 277 16.26 11.45 15.35
CA VAL A 277 15.30 11.09 14.29
C VAL A 277 15.96 11.24 12.93
N ILE A 278 15.93 10.18 12.15
CA ILE A 278 16.47 10.11 10.80
C ILE A 278 15.31 9.97 9.84
N VAL A 279 15.23 10.87 8.86
CA VAL A 279 14.21 10.87 7.81
C VAL A 279 14.88 10.50 6.48
N PRO A 280 14.72 9.26 5.98
CA PRO A 280 15.24 8.87 4.67
C PRO A 280 14.42 9.53 3.56
N ASN A 281 15.05 10.37 2.74
CA ASN A 281 14.40 11.06 1.63
C ASN A 281 14.43 10.20 0.36
N LEU A 282 13.47 9.27 0.23
CA LEU A 282 13.36 8.40 -0.95
C LEU A 282 13.04 9.18 -2.22
N TRP A 283 12.27 10.25 -2.10
CA TRP A 283 11.91 11.12 -3.22
C TRP A 283 13.15 11.69 -3.90
N SER A 284 14.13 12.17 -3.13
CA SER A 284 15.36 12.72 -3.70
C SER A 284 16.22 11.66 -4.38
N VAL A 285 16.28 10.45 -3.82
CA VAL A 285 17.02 9.32 -4.44
C VAL A 285 16.42 8.95 -5.79
N HIS A 286 15.09 8.97 -5.91
CA HIS A 286 14.40 8.64 -7.15
C HIS A 286 14.44 9.76 -8.20
N ARG A 287 14.92 10.95 -7.83
CA ARG A 287 15.01 12.13 -8.72
C ARG A 287 16.41 12.72 -8.84
N ASP A 288 17.42 12.03 -8.30
CA ASP A 288 18.82 12.49 -8.41
C ASP A 288 19.27 12.50 -9.89
N PRO A 289 19.59 13.67 -10.47
CA PRO A 289 20.00 13.77 -11.88
C PRO A 289 21.33 13.09 -12.18
N ASN A 290 22.16 12.81 -11.15
CA ASN A 290 23.39 12.05 -11.33
C ASN A 290 23.15 10.56 -11.55
N ILE A 291 21.96 10.06 -11.21
CA ILE A 291 21.57 8.66 -11.31
C ILE A 291 20.50 8.46 -12.40
N TRP A 292 19.56 9.40 -12.48
CA TRP A 292 18.41 9.33 -13.37
C TRP A 292 18.50 10.40 -14.44
N GLU A 293 18.76 10.01 -15.67
CA GLU A 293 18.71 10.93 -16.81
C GLU A 293 17.29 11.50 -16.92
N LYS A 294 17.16 12.84 -17.04
CA LYS A 294 15.89 13.55 -17.12
C LYS A 294 14.87 13.04 -16.07
N PRO A 295 15.17 13.22 -14.77
CA PRO A 295 14.42 12.59 -13.70
C PRO A 295 12.94 12.97 -13.62
N ASP A 296 12.57 14.11 -14.20
CA ASP A 296 11.19 14.62 -14.20
C ASP A 296 10.36 14.17 -15.41
N GLU A 297 10.96 13.46 -16.37
CA GLU A 297 10.25 12.88 -17.50
C GLU A 297 9.78 11.46 -17.16
N PHE A 298 8.52 11.16 -17.53
CA PHE A 298 7.94 9.82 -17.39
C PHE A 298 8.40 8.93 -18.55
N GLN A 299 9.34 8.05 -18.28
CA GLN A 299 9.98 7.19 -19.29
C GLN A 299 10.12 5.76 -18.78
N PRO A 300 9.13 4.87 -18.98
CA PRO A 300 9.24 3.45 -18.59
C PRO A 300 10.45 2.74 -19.15
N SER A 301 10.90 3.10 -20.36
CA SER A 301 12.07 2.51 -21.02
C SER A 301 13.37 2.63 -20.24
N ARG A 302 13.47 3.53 -19.25
CA ARG A 302 14.67 3.63 -18.39
C ARG A 302 14.93 2.38 -17.54
N PHE A 303 13.94 1.52 -17.39
CA PHE A 303 14.02 0.23 -16.70
C PHE A 303 14.21 -0.95 -17.66
N LEU A 304 14.45 -0.70 -18.94
CA LEU A 304 14.66 -1.72 -19.95
C LEU A 304 16.07 -1.61 -20.56
N ASP A 305 16.64 -2.75 -20.90
CA ASP A 305 17.86 -2.81 -21.72
C ASP A 305 17.55 -2.68 -23.23
N GLU A 306 18.58 -2.78 -24.05
CA GLU A 306 18.48 -2.71 -25.52
C GLU A 306 17.63 -3.84 -26.13
N ASN A 307 17.48 -4.95 -25.41
CA ASN A 307 16.65 -6.10 -25.79
C ASN A 307 15.22 -6.03 -25.24
N GLY A 308 14.87 -4.92 -24.56
CA GLY A 308 13.56 -4.74 -23.95
C GLY A 308 13.36 -5.55 -22.66
N GLN A 309 14.45 -6.06 -22.03
CA GLN A 309 14.36 -6.79 -20.77
C GLN A 309 14.56 -5.86 -19.57
N LEU A 310 13.92 -6.20 -18.44
CA LEU A 310 14.04 -5.42 -17.22
C LEU A 310 15.48 -5.41 -16.68
N ILE A 311 15.96 -4.20 -16.36
CA ILE A 311 17.23 -3.98 -15.67
C ILE A 311 17.00 -3.57 -14.23
N LYS A 312 17.86 -4.08 -13.34
CA LYS A 312 17.87 -3.68 -11.94
C LYS A 312 18.61 -2.34 -11.80
N LYS A 313 17.94 -1.37 -11.19
CA LYS A 313 18.52 -0.08 -10.78
C LYS A 313 18.68 -0.07 -9.26
N GLU A 314 19.89 0.05 -8.74
CA GLU A 314 20.16 0.04 -7.28
C GLU A 314 19.49 1.20 -6.54
N ALA A 315 19.39 2.36 -7.21
CA ALA A 315 18.72 3.53 -6.66
C ALA A 315 17.19 3.45 -6.71
N PHE A 316 16.62 2.40 -7.31
CA PHE A 316 15.17 2.16 -7.28
C PHE A 316 14.79 1.42 -5.99
N ILE A 317 14.40 2.17 -4.97
CA ILE A 317 14.15 1.68 -3.61
C ILE A 317 12.76 2.08 -3.08
N PRO A 318 11.66 1.88 -3.83
CA PRO A 318 10.32 2.32 -3.41
C PRO A 318 9.83 1.66 -2.11
N PHE A 319 10.39 0.50 -1.76
CA PHE A 319 10.07 -0.24 -0.54
C PHE A 319 11.09 -0.02 0.60
N GLY A 320 12.01 0.93 0.42
CA GLY A 320 13.10 1.17 1.35
C GLY A 320 14.16 0.07 1.34
N MET A 321 15.04 0.08 2.35
CA MET A 321 16.13 -0.88 2.47
C MET A 321 16.49 -1.20 3.93
N GLY A 322 17.29 -2.26 4.10
CA GLY A 322 17.82 -2.67 5.41
C GLY A 322 16.80 -3.40 6.29
N LYS A 323 17.06 -3.41 7.60
CA LYS A 323 16.22 -4.16 8.57
C LYS A 323 14.76 -3.74 8.62
N ARG A 324 14.45 -2.52 8.18
CA ARG A 324 13.11 -1.92 8.13
C ARG A 324 12.52 -1.91 6.71
N VAL A 325 13.08 -2.67 5.76
CA VAL A 325 12.48 -2.83 4.44
C VAL A 325 11.01 -3.26 4.55
N CYS A 326 10.19 -2.82 3.61
CA CYS A 326 8.75 -3.09 3.61
C CYS A 326 8.44 -4.59 3.76
N MET A 327 7.57 -4.94 4.71
CA MET A 327 7.14 -6.34 4.89
C MET A 327 6.18 -6.79 3.80
N GLY A 328 5.41 -5.85 3.26
CA GLY A 328 4.40 -6.07 2.23
C GLY A 328 4.93 -5.96 0.79
N GLU A 329 6.24 -5.82 0.56
CA GLU A 329 6.82 -5.62 -0.77
C GLU A 329 6.33 -6.66 -1.78
N GLN A 330 6.36 -7.95 -1.42
CA GLN A 330 5.93 -9.01 -2.31
C GLN A 330 4.43 -8.95 -2.59
N LEU A 331 3.62 -8.65 -1.57
CA LEU A 331 2.18 -8.47 -1.73
C LEU A 331 1.88 -7.30 -2.68
N ALA A 332 2.48 -6.15 -2.43
CA ALA A 332 2.28 -4.97 -3.26
C ALA A 332 2.68 -5.23 -4.73
N LYS A 333 3.82 -5.90 -4.97
CA LYS A 333 4.24 -6.27 -6.33
C LYS A 333 3.25 -7.21 -7.03
N MET A 334 2.64 -8.14 -6.30
CA MET A 334 1.61 -9.04 -6.84
C MET A 334 0.33 -8.26 -7.19
N GLU A 335 -0.16 -7.45 -6.26
CA GLU A 335 -1.37 -6.63 -6.45
C GLU A 335 -1.20 -5.64 -7.59
N LEU A 336 -0.11 -4.87 -7.58
CA LEU A 336 0.17 -3.88 -8.61
C LEU A 336 0.19 -4.50 -9.99
N PHE A 337 0.92 -5.59 -10.18
CA PHE A 337 0.99 -6.26 -11.47
C PHE A 337 -0.36 -6.84 -11.92
N LEU A 338 -1.00 -7.65 -11.07
CA LEU A 338 -2.24 -8.33 -11.45
C LEU A 338 -3.39 -7.35 -11.69
N ILE A 339 -3.55 -6.35 -10.82
CA ILE A 339 -4.63 -5.36 -10.95
C ILE A 339 -4.35 -4.47 -12.17
N PHE A 340 -3.14 -3.93 -12.30
CA PHE A 340 -2.80 -3.06 -13.41
C PHE A 340 -2.92 -3.77 -14.76
N ALA A 341 -2.29 -4.94 -14.94
CA ALA A 341 -2.36 -5.70 -16.19
C ALA A 341 -3.81 -6.09 -16.54
N SER A 342 -4.61 -6.49 -15.54
CA SER A 342 -6.01 -6.86 -15.76
C SER A 342 -6.89 -5.69 -16.16
N LEU A 343 -6.65 -4.52 -15.60
CA LEU A 343 -7.35 -3.29 -15.96
C LEU A 343 -6.96 -2.81 -17.35
N MET A 344 -5.67 -2.83 -17.69
CA MET A 344 -5.17 -2.51 -19.03
C MET A 344 -5.65 -3.49 -20.09
N GLN A 345 -5.83 -4.78 -19.76
CA GLN A 345 -6.43 -5.75 -20.67
C GLN A 345 -7.89 -5.41 -21.00
N SER A 346 -8.65 -4.91 -20.01
CA SER A 346 -10.10 -4.75 -20.10
C SER A 346 -10.56 -3.36 -20.54
N PHE A 347 -9.74 -2.35 -20.31
CA PHE A 347 -10.14 -0.94 -20.52
C PHE A 347 -9.06 -0.13 -21.21
N THR A 348 -9.51 0.91 -21.93
CA THR A 348 -8.71 2.07 -22.29
C THR A 348 -9.11 3.21 -21.39
N PHE A 349 -8.16 3.79 -20.65
CA PHE A 349 -8.39 4.89 -19.73
C PHE A 349 -8.13 6.21 -20.41
N LEU A 350 -9.09 7.13 -20.30
CA LEU A 350 -9.00 8.46 -20.86
C LEU A 350 -9.18 9.51 -19.75
N TYR A 351 -8.44 10.59 -19.87
CA TYR A 351 -8.71 11.79 -19.08
C TYR A 351 -9.83 12.58 -19.74
N PRO A 352 -10.84 13.10 -18.99
CA PRO A 352 -11.95 13.84 -19.59
C PRO A 352 -11.45 15.12 -20.28
N GLU A 353 -11.81 15.35 -21.54
CA GLU A 353 -11.30 16.47 -22.37
C GLU A 353 -11.54 17.84 -21.76
N ASN A 354 -12.68 18.02 -21.07
CA ASN A 354 -13.08 19.30 -20.47
C ASN A 354 -12.65 19.46 -19.01
N ALA A 355 -11.91 18.50 -18.45
CA ALA A 355 -11.44 18.59 -17.09
C ALA A 355 -10.08 19.32 -17.03
N ALA A 356 -9.91 20.17 -16.02
CA ALA A 356 -8.60 20.75 -15.75
C ALA A 356 -7.58 19.65 -15.45
N LYS A 357 -6.38 19.73 -16.03
CA LYS A 357 -5.32 18.75 -15.74
C LYS A 357 -5.04 18.73 -14.23
N PRO A 358 -4.99 17.55 -13.61
CA PRO A 358 -4.72 17.45 -12.19
C PRO A 358 -3.27 17.85 -11.89
N SER A 359 -3.03 18.35 -10.69
CA SER A 359 -1.66 18.54 -10.23
C SER A 359 -0.95 17.19 -10.12
N MET A 360 0.22 17.09 -10.74
CA MET A 360 1.10 15.93 -10.65
C MET A 360 1.97 15.94 -9.38
N GLU A 361 1.91 17.01 -8.57
CA GLU A 361 2.58 17.06 -7.27
C GLU A 361 1.89 16.17 -6.24
N GLY A 362 0.58 15.95 -6.41
CA GLY A 362 -0.22 15.12 -5.51
C GLY A 362 -0.57 15.81 -4.19
N ARG A 363 -1.18 15.04 -3.29
CA ARG A 363 -1.51 15.46 -1.92
C ARG A 363 -0.58 14.75 -0.95
N PHE A 364 0.20 15.54 -0.25
CA PHE A 364 1.13 15.02 0.75
C PHE A 364 0.39 14.64 2.04
N GLY A 365 0.60 13.41 2.45
CA GLY A 365 0.22 12.84 3.73
C GLY A 365 1.39 11.99 4.24
N LEU A 366 1.12 10.95 5.03
CA LEU A 366 2.14 9.92 5.26
C LEU A 366 2.52 9.24 3.94
N THR A 367 1.55 9.14 3.04
CA THR A 367 1.70 8.74 1.65
C THR A 367 1.42 9.92 0.71
N LEU A 368 1.98 9.89 -0.48
CA LEU A 368 1.70 10.83 -1.56
C LEU A 368 0.58 10.27 -2.44
N ALA A 369 -0.63 10.76 -2.23
CA ALA A 369 -1.80 10.41 -3.03
C ALA A 369 -1.94 11.36 -4.23
N PRO A 370 -2.48 10.92 -5.39
CA PRO A 370 -2.85 11.86 -6.43
C PRO A 370 -3.94 12.82 -5.94
N CYS A 371 -4.00 14.02 -6.50
CA CYS A 371 -5.15 14.90 -6.32
C CYS A 371 -6.40 14.20 -6.85
N PRO A 372 -7.61 14.47 -6.30
CA PRO A 372 -8.83 13.89 -6.82
C PRO A 372 -8.96 14.14 -8.33
N PHE A 373 -9.26 13.07 -9.07
CA PHE A 373 -9.46 13.13 -10.51
C PHE A 373 -10.57 12.18 -10.94
N ASN A 374 -11.15 12.46 -12.10
CA ASN A 374 -12.06 11.55 -12.77
C ASN A 374 -11.37 10.98 -14.02
N ILE A 375 -11.75 9.75 -14.37
CA ILE A 375 -11.33 9.06 -15.59
C ILE A 375 -12.54 8.49 -16.31
N ILE A 376 -12.36 8.19 -17.60
CA ILE A 376 -13.30 7.41 -18.41
C ILE A 376 -12.64 6.06 -18.65
N ALA A 377 -13.35 4.95 -18.40
CA ALA A 377 -12.88 3.59 -18.65
C ALA A 377 -13.65 2.99 -19.82
N LEU A 378 -13.09 3.06 -21.01
CA LEU A 378 -13.70 2.46 -22.20
C LEU A 378 -13.40 0.97 -22.26
N LYS A 379 -14.42 0.13 -22.29
CA LYS A 379 -14.29 -1.31 -22.45
C LYS A 379 -13.62 -1.64 -23.80
N LYS A 380 -12.63 -2.49 -23.79
CA LYS A 380 -11.96 -3.04 -24.99
C LYS A 380 -12.71 -4.23 -25.60
#